data_c6058965172b13f4e9d0b98d1c4c7e83
#
_entry.id   c6058965172b13f4e9d0b98d1c4c7e83
#
_cell.length_a   1.000
_cell.length_b   1.000
_cell.length_c   1.000
_cell.angle_alpha   90.00
_cell.angle_beta   90.00
_cell.angle_gamma   90.00
#
_symmetry.space_group_name_H-M   'P 1'
#
loop_
_entity.id
_entity.type
_entity.pdbx_description
1 polymer ?
#
loop_
_entity_poly.entity_id
_entity_poly.type
_entity_poly.pdbx_seq_one_letter_code
_entity_poly.pdbx_strand_id
1 'polypeptide(L)'
;FPDILWGGRRQIIDEPDVQNWMDRLVAQGWTIPSWPKAYGGGGLSADEGKVLAEEMSAIGTYSPLYSFGISMLGPALLEYATEEQKREHLPRIASGEIRWCQGYSEPGSGSDLASLQCKAVKDGDDYVVTGQKVWTSTADVSDWIFCLVRTDSDAPKHEGISFLLIDMASEGVTARPIVLLSGASPFCETFFDGVRVPITNRVHHENKGWSVAKALLLHERTMLAGGPGRAPT
;
A
#
# COMPACT_ATOMS: atom_id res chain seq x y z
N PHE A 1 18.41 -8.71 13.14
CA PHE A 1 17.97 -8.93 11.75
C PHE A 1 18.56 -7.81 10.90
N PRO A 2 19.32 -8.15 9.83
CA PRO A 2 20.09 -7.14 9.11
C PRO A 2 19.23 -6.20 8.26
N ASP A 3 18.07 -6.66 7.80
CA ASP A 3 17.27 -5.93 6.82
C ASP A 3 15.77 -5.95 7.15
N ILE A 4 15.09 -4.86 6.75
CA ILE A 4 13.65 -4.76 6.82
C ILE A 4 13.04 -5.60 5.68
N LEU A 5 12.12 -6.49 6.02
CA LEU A 5 11.36 -7.25 5.04
C LEU A 5 10.20 -6.42 4.49
N TRP A 6 10.16 -6.26 3.18
CA TRP A 6 9.09 -5.52 2.52
C TRP A 6 7.85 -6.36 2.25
N GLY A 7 7.96 -7.69 2.39
CA GLY A 7 6.91 -8.64 2.01
C GLY A 7 6.71 -8.76 0.50
N GLY A 8 5.79 -9.60 0.09
CA GLY A 8 5.40 -9.78 -1.31
C GLY A 8 5.72 -11.15 -1.88
N ARG A 9 5.00 -11.53 -2.93
CA ARG A 9 5.08 -12.83 -3.62
C ARG A 9 6.48 -13.18 -4.17
N ARG A 10 7.32 -12.15 -4.38
CA ARG A 10 8.68 -12.30 -4.94
C ARG A 10 9.78 -12.31 -3.89
N GLN A 11 9.44 -12.11 -2.63
CA GLN A 11 10.42 -12.11 -1.56
C GLN A 11 10.55 -13.50 -0.96
N ILE A 12 11.76 -14.04 -1.01
CA ILE A 12 12.13 -15.30 -0.34
C ILE A 12 12.94 -14.92 0.91
N ILE A 13 12.61 -15.53 2.05
CA ILE A 13 13.36 -15.37 3.30
C ILE A 13 14.25 -16.60 3.40
N ASP A 14 15.55 -16.43 3.15
CA ASP A 14 16.52 -17.52 3.12
C ASP A 14 17.05 -17.89 4.52
N GLU A 15 16.88 -17.01 5.52
CA GLU A 15 17.31 -17.27 6.89
C GLU A 15 16.19 -17.91 7.71
N PRO A 16 16.36 -19.16 8.15
CA PRO A 16 15.33 -19.90 8.92
C PRO A 16 14.91 -19.20 10.22
N ASP A 17 15.83 -18.51 10.89
CA ASP A 17 15.53 -17.78 12.13
C ASP A 17 14.64 -16.56 11.88
N VAL A 18 14.87 -15.85 10.77
CA VAL A 18 14.03 -14.71 10.36
C VAL A 18 12.64 -15.19 9.98
N GLN A 19 12.53 -16.27 9.21
CA GLN A 19 11.25 -16.88 8.86
C GLN A 19 10.49 -17.33 10.11
N ASN A 20 11.14 -18.06 11.03
CA ASN A 20 10.52 -18.49 12.28
C ASN A 20 10.06 -17.31 13.15
N TRP A 21 10.82 -16.21 13.18
CA TRP A 21 10.42 -15.01 13.88
C TRP A 21 9.18 -14.37 13.24
N MET A 22 9.18 -14.22 11.91
CA MET A 22 8.01 -13.73 11.17
C MET A 22 6.78 -14.57 11.42
N ASP A 23 6.88 -15.90 11.34
CA ASP A 23 5.76 -16.82 11.56
C ASP A 23 5.14 -16.65 12.96
N ARG A 24 5.99 -16.45 13.97
CA ARG A 24 5.55 -16.18 15.35
C ARG A 24 4.84 -14.83 15.48
N LEU A 25 5.37 -13.79 14.85
CA LEU A 25 4.74 -12.47 14.86
C LEU A 25 3.38 -12.50 14.16
N VAL A 26 3.31 -13.15 13.00
CA VAL A 26 2.06 -13.31 12.23
C VAL A 26 1.04 -14.10 13.05
N ALA A 27 1.42 -15.21 13.69
CA ALA A 27 0.53 -16.04 14.49
C ALA A 27 -0.08 -15.29 15.69
N GLN A 28 0.60 -14.26 16.21
CA GLN A 28 0.13 -13.41 17.31
C GLN A 28 -0.53 -12.10 16.81
N GLY A 29 -0.48 -11.82 15.51
CA GLY A 29 -0.89 -10.54 14.93
C GLY A 29 0.02 -9.37 15.30
N TRP A 30 1.26 -9.65 15.73
CA TRP A 30 2.22 -8.66 16.23
C TRP A 30 3.03 -7.99 15.13
N THR A 31 2.87 -8.41 13.88
CA THR A 31 3.32 -7.62 12.72
C THR A 31 2.59 -6.30 12.64
N ILE A 32 1.31 -6.28 13.04
CA ILE A 32 0.47 -5.08 13.14
C ILE A 32 -0.38 -5.16 14.42
N PRO A 33 0.20 -4.85 15.59
CA PRO A 33 -0.45 -5.08 16.88
C PRO A 33 -1.81 -4.38 17.05
N SER A 34 -1.98 -3.19 16.45
CA SER A 34 -3.18 -2.35 16.63
C SER A 34 -4.36 -2.74 15.72
N TRP A 35 -4.16 -3.53 14.66
CA TRP A 35 -5.28 -3.89 13.79
C TRP A 35 -6.19 -4.92 14.45
N PRO A 36 -7.50 -4.95 14.07
CA PRO A 36 -8.42 -5.96 14.56
C PRO A 36 -7.92 -7.39 14.25
N LYS A 37 -8.13 -8.31 15.18
CA LYS A 37 -7.76 -9.73 15.01
C LYS A 37 -8.41 -10.38 13.79
N ALA A 38 -9.63 -9.95 13.45
CA ALA A 38 -10.34 -10.43 12.27
C ALA A 38 -9.60 -10.20 10.94
N TYR A 39 -8.63 -9.29 10.93
CA TYR A 39 -7.85 -8.90 9.76
C TYR A 39 -6.34 -9.15 9.94
N GLY A 40 -5.97 -10.08 10.81
CA GLY A 40 -4.58 -10.50 11.01
C GLY A 40 -3.78 -9.62 11.97
N GLY A 41 -4.41 -8.66 12.66
CA GLY A 41 -3.77 -7.86 13.69
C GLY A 41 -3.83 -8.46 15.08
N GLY A 42 -3.11 -7.87 16.03
CA GLY A 42 -3.08 -8.29 17.44
C GLY A 42 -4.31 -7.86 18.24
N GLY A 43 -5.04 -6.86 17.77
CA GLY A 43 -6.16 -6.25 18.49
C GLY A 43 -5.74 -5.55 19.79
N LEU A 44 -4.48 -5.12 19.87
CA LEU A 44 -3.93 -4.48 21.06
C LEU A 44 -4.36 -3.01 21.13
N SER A 45 -4.62 -2.56 22.35
CA SER A 45 -4.77 -1.13 22.65
C SER A 45 -3.43 -0.40 22.46
N ALA A 46 -3.45 0.93 22.46
CA ALA A 46 -2.25 1.75 22.34
C ALA A 46 -1.24 1.46 23.49
N ASP A 47 -1.74 1.26 24.72
CA ASP A 47 -0.89 0.97 25.88
C ASP A 47 -0.27 -0.43 25.79
N GLU A 48 -1.06 -1.45 25.41
CA GLU A 48 -0.54 -2.81 25.19
C GLU A 48 0.49 -2.85 24.04
N GLY A 49 0.23 -2.11 22.94
CA GLY A 49 1.17 -1.97 21.84
C GLY A 49 2.49 -1.31 22.26
N LYS A 50 2.44 -0.34 23.19
CA LYS A 50 3.63 0.29 23.76
C LYS A 50 4.43 -0.69 24.60
N VAL A 51 3.77 -1.46 25.47
CA VAL A 51 4.43 -2.52 26.27
C VAL A 51 5.10 -3.54 25.35
N LEU A 52 4.39 -4.01 24.29
CA LEU A 52 4.97 -4.93 23.32
C LEU A 52 6.24 -4.36 22.66
N ALA A 53 6.21 -3.09 22.28
CA ALA A 53 7.36 -2.44 21.67
C ALA A 53 8.56 -2.30 22.64
N GLU A 54 8.29 -1.99 23.92
CA GLU A 54 9.29 -1.92 24.98
C GLU A 54 9.93 -3.29 25.23
N GLU A 55 9.15 -4.36 25.34
CA GLU A 55 9.63 -5.72 25.52
C GLU A 55 10.44 -6.23 24.33
N MET A 56 9.96 -5.98 23.09
CA MET A 56 10.72 -6.30 21.88
C MET A 56 12.07 -5.58 21.84
N SER A 57 12.08 -4.30 22.21
CA SER A 57 13.32 -3.50 22.28
C SER A 57 14.29 -4.03 23.36
N ALA A 58 13.76 -4.43 24.51
CA ALA A 58 14.56 -4.97 25.62
C ALA A 58 15.31 -6.26 25.25
N ILE A 59 14.72 -7.09 24.39
CA ILE A 59 15.37 -8.31 23.87
C ILE A 59 16.12 -8.07 22.53
N GLY A 60 16.23 -6.81 22.11
CA GLY A 60 16.99 -6.44 20.90
C GLY A 60 16.32 -6.86 19.59
N THR A 61 14.99 -6.94 19.55
CA THR A 61 14.24 -7.34 18.36
C THR A 61 13.15 -6.33 17.99
N TYR A 62 12.57 -6.50 16.80
CA TYR A 62 11.46 -5.71 16.26
C TYR A 62 10.70 -6.50 15.20
N SER A 63 9.54 -5.99 14.74
CA SER A 63 8.89 -6.54 13.57
C SER A 63 9.72 -6.23 12.32
N PRO A 64 10.22 -7.24 11.58
CA PRO A 64 11.00 -6.99 10.37
C PRO A 64 10.12 -6.57 9.18
N LEU A 65 8.79 -6.76 9.26
CA LEU A 65 7.88 -6.45 8.16
C LEU A 65 7.59 -4.96 8.10
N TYR A 66 7.91 -4.36 6.95
CA TYR A 66 7.59 -2.98 6.63
C TYR A 66 6.99 -2.90 5.22
N SER A 67 5.84 -2.25 5.05
CA SER A 67 5.27 -2.02 3.73
C SER A 67 4.28 -0.84 3.71
N PHE A 68 4.06 -0.27 2.53
CA PHE A 68 3.00 0.73 2.32
C PHE A 68 1.60 0.14 2.57
N GLY A 69 1.44 -1.17 2.41
CA GLY A 69 0.24 -1.87 2.83
C GLY A 69 -0.07 -1.67 4.30
N ILE A 70 0.95 -1.77 5.16
CA ILE A 70 0.81 -1.61 6.60
C ILE A 70 0.62 -0.16 7.01
N SER A 71 1.55 0.71 6.58
CA SER A 71 1.66 2.07 7.10
C SER A 71 0.67 3.06 6.49
N MET A 72 0.16 2.78 5.29
CA MET A 72 -0.63 3.72 4.50
C MET A 72 -1.98 3.12 4.06
N LEU A 73 -1.95 2.04 3.28
CA LEU A 73 -3.16 1.47 2.68
C LEU A 73 -4.08 0.82 3.71
N GLY A 74 -3.55 0.02 4.61
CA GLY A 74 -4.35 -0.74 5.56
C GLY A 74 -5.25 0.12 6.46
N PRO A 75 -4.74 1.20 7.09
CA PRO A 75 -5.60 2.15 7.78
C PRO A 75 -6.72 2.72 6.91
N ALA A 76 -6.44 3.04 5.65
CA ALA A 76 -7.45 3.52 4.71
C ALA A 76 -8.47 2.42 4.33
N LEU A 77 -8.03 1.17 4.16
CA LEU A 77 -8.95 0.04 3.95
C LEU A 77 -9.84 -0.23 5.17
N LEU A 78 -9.30 -0.15 6.38
CA LEU A 78 -10.09 -0.30 7.60
C LEU A 78 -11.23 0.71 7.69
N GLU A 79 -11.03 1.93 7.16
CA GLU A 79 -12.02 3.01 7.20
C GLU A 79 -13.00 2.96 6.02
N TYR A 80 -12.51 2.73 4.78
CA TYR A 80 -13.28 2.97 3.56
C TYR A 80 -13.65 1.73 2.74
N ALA A 81 -12.96 0.59 2.98
CA ALA A 81 -13.18 -0.62 2.18
C ALA A 81 -14.43 -1.39 2.60
N THR A 82 -14.96 -2.21 1.68
CA THR A 82 -16.01 -3.17 2.01
C THR A 82 -15.46 -4.30 2.88
N GLU A 83 -16.34 -5.05 3.53
CA GLU A 83 -15.92 -6.20 4.35
C GLU A 83 -15.21 -7.28 3.52
N GLU A 84 -15.63 -7.48 2.27
CA GLU A 84 -15.00 -8.40 1.32
C GLU A 84 -13.57 -7.97 1.04
N GLN A 85 -13.35 -6.69 0.70
CA GLN A 85 -12.02 -6.14 0.44
C GLN A 85 -11.11 -6.21 1.68
N LYS A 86 -11.65 -5.91 2.88
CA LYS A 86 -10.90 -6.03 4.13
C LYS A 86 -10.44 -7.46 4.38
N ARG A 87 -11.32 -8.44 4.22
CA ARG A 87 -11.01 -9.86 4.42
C ARG A 87 -10.04 -10.41 3.37
N GLU A 88 -10.09 -9.90 2.16
CA GLU A 88 -9.19 -10.29 1.08
C GLU A 88 -7.77 -9.75 1.28
N HIS A 89 -7.66 -8.46 1.58
CA HIS A 89 -6.35 -7.79 1.53
C HIS A 89 -5.66 -7.65 2.87
N LEU A 90 -6.38 -7.31 3.95
CA LEU A 90 -5.74 -6.98 5.22
C LEU A 90 -4.95 -8.13 5.85
N PRO A 91 -5.46 -9.40 5.90
CA PRO A 91 -4.67 -10.51 6.42
C PRO A 91 -3.39 -10.77 5.62
N ARG A 92 -3.46 -10.62 4.29
CA ARG A 92 -2.31 -10.82 3.40
C ARG A 92 -1.29 -9.70 3.51
N ILE A 93 -1.72 -8.48 3.84
CA ILE A 93 -0.82 -7.37 4.21
C ILE A 93 -0.16 -7.66 5.55
N ALA A 94 -0.93 -8.08 6.55
CA ALA A 94 -0.45 -8.36 7.89
C ALA A 94 0.56 -9.51 7.95
N SER A 95 0.40 -10.52 7.09
CA SER A 95 1.33 -11.65 6.96
C SER A 95 2.57 -11.34 6.11
N GLY A 96 2.57 -10.22 5.36
CA GLY A 96 3.62 -9.92 4.40
C GLY A 96 3.52 -10.71 3.09
N GLU A 97 2.41 -11.41 2.85
CA GLU A 97 2.19 -12.20 1.62
C GLU A 97 2.14 -11.32 0.36
N ILE A 98 1.59 -10.11 0.47
CA ILE A 98 1.46 -9.18 -0.66
C ILE A 98 2.12 -7.84 -0.36
N ARG A 99 2.86 -7.32 -1.35
CA ARG A 99 3.48 -6.00 -1.32
C ARG A 99 2.66 -5.01 -2.14
N TRP A 100 2.54 -3.80 -1.61
CA TRP A 100 1.80 -2.71 -2.22
C TRP A 100 2.71 -1.55 -2.59
N CYS A 101 2.46 -0.93 -3.73
CA CYS A 101 3.03 0.37 -4.10
C CYS A 101 1.92 1.41 -4.30
N GLN A 102 2.33 2.68 -4.37
CA GLN A 102 1.44 3.84 -4.45
C GLN A 102 1.46 4.44 -5.85
N GLY A 103 0.30 4.53 -6.51
CA GLY A 103 0.11 5.14 -7.81
C GLY A 103 -0.59 6.50 -7.72
N TYR A 104 0.11 7.54 -7.25
CA TYR A 104 -0.47 8.87 -7.07
C TYR A 104 0.03 9.86 -8.13
N SER A 105 1.30 10.28 -8.02
CA SER A 105 1.90 11.29 -8.88
C SER A 105 1.94 10.88 -10.35
N GLU A 106 1.80 11.86 -11.23
CA GLU A 106 1.96 11.73 -12.68
C GLU A 106 3.02 12.74 -13.16
N PRO A 107 3.57 12.60 -14.37
CA PRO A 107 4.54 13.57 -14.89
C PRO A 107 4.06 15.02 -14.84
N GLY A 108 2.76 15.25 -15.06
CA GLY A 108 2.11 16.57 -15.01
C GLY A 108 1.39 16.88 -13.70
N SER A 109 1.41 16.00 -12.70
CA SER A 109 0.56 16.09 -11.52
C SER A 109 1.24 15.53 -10.26
N GLY A 110 2.03 16.38 -9.62
CA GLY A 110 2.72 16.07 -8.35
C GLY A 110 2.15 16.92 -7.21
N SER A 111 2.64 18.14 -7.03
CA SER A 111 2.15 19.06 -5.97
C SER A 111 0.65 19.39 -6.12
N ASP A 112 0.16 19.55 -7.35
CA ASP A 112 -1.28 19.61 -7.65
C ASP A 112 -1.78 18.20 -8.03
N LEU A 113 -1.79 17.29 -7.07
CA LEU A 113 -2.17 15.90 -7.27
C LEU A 113 -3.59 15.75 -7.84
N ALA A 114 -4.52 16.66 -7.46
CA ALA A 114 -5.90 16.61 -7.95
C ALA A 114 -6.03 16.87 -9.47
N SER A 115 -4.98 17.33 -10.14
CA SER A 115 -4.95 17.50 -11.60
C SER A 115 -4.59 16.21 -12.36
N LEU A 116 -4.51 15.06 -11.70
CA LEU A 116 -4.19 13.76 -12.30
C LEU A 116 -5.11 13.42 -13.49
N GLN A 117 -4.54 12.76 -14.50
CA GLN A 117 -5.17 12.46 -15.78
C GLN A 117 -5.26 10.96 -16.12
N CYS A 118 -4.64 10.07 -15.33
CA CYS A 118 -4.77 8.62 -15.51
C CYS A 118 -6.26 8.25 -15.46
N LYS A 119 -6.82 7.84 -16.60
CA LYS A 119 -8.26 7.61 -16.78
C LYS A 119 -8.67 6.22 -16.35
N ALA A 120 -9.88 6.10 -15.85
CA ALA A 120 -10.57 4.82 -15.65
C ALA A 120 -12.00 4.95 -16.18
N VAL A 121 -12.30 4.24 -17.26
CA VAL A 121 -13.60 4.27 -17.93
C VAL A 121 -14.32 2.96 -17.65
N LYS A 122 -15.58 3.01 -17.26
CA LYS A 122 -16.39 1.80 -17.07
C LYS A 122 -16.65 1.07 -18.38
N ASP A 123 -16.43 -0.23 -18.36
CA ASP A 123 -16.76 -1.15 -19.45
C ASP A 123 -17.29 -2.48 -18.85
N GLY A 124 -18.60 -2.62 -18.80
CA GLY A 124 -19.27 -3.73 -18.12
C GLY A 124 -18.99 -3.72 -16.61
N ASP A 125 -18.45 -4.81 -16.10
CA ASP A 125 -18.12 -4.99 -14.67
C ASP A 125 -16.70 -4.55 -14.32
N ASP A 126 -15.98 -3.92 -15.26
CA ASP A 126 -14.61 -3.46 -15.10
C ASP A 126 -14.50 -1.94 -15.30
N TYR A 127 -13.38 -1.40 -14.80
CA TYR A 127 -12.78 -0.17 -15.28
C TYR A 127 -11.68 -0.52 -16.28
N VAL A 128 -11.59 0.21 -17.39
CA VAL A 128 -10.45 0.20 -18.31
C VAL A 128 -9.55 1.37 -17.94
N VAL A 129 -8.38 1.07 -17.40
CA VAL A 129 -7.43 2.07 -16.89
C VAL A 129 -6.37 2.35 -17.93
N THR A 130 -6.16 3.64 -18.25
CA THR A 130 -5.13 4.08 -19.20
C THR A 130 -4.46 5.34 -18.69
N GLY A 131 -3.13 5.32 -18.63
CA GLY A 131 -2.33 6.46 -18.17
C GLY A 131 -0.97 6.06 -17.61
N GLN A 132 -0.36 6.99 -16.88
CA GLN A 132 0.98 6.83 -16.34
C GLN A 132 1.05 7.37 -14.92
N LYS A 133 1.78 6.66 -14.06
CA LYS A 133 2.23 7.15 -12.75
C LYS A 133 3.75 7.26 -12.73
N VAL A 134 4.26 8.13 -11.85
CA VAL A 134 5.70 8.36 -11.69
C VAL A 134 6.07 8.40 -10.21
N TRP A 135 7.33 8.14 -9.91
CA TRP A 135 7.85 8.05 -8.53
C TRP A 135 7.19 6.95 -7.71
N THR A 136 6.72 5.90 -8.38
CA THR A 136 6.13 4.74 -7.73
C THR A 136 7.21 3.90 -7.08
N SER A 137 7.36 4.01 -5.76
CA SER A 137 8.38 3.26 -5.01
C SER A 137 8.15 1.77 -5.15
N THR A 138 9.21 1.04 -5.54
CA THR A 138 9.25 -0.44 -5.60
C THR A 138 8.16 -1.08 -6.48
N ALA A 139 7.63 -0.39 -7.48
CA ALA A 139 6.56 -0.92 -8.35
C ALA A 139 7.01 -2.17 -9.13
N ASP A 140 8.29 -2.28 -9.47
CA ASP A 140 8.91 -3.41 -10.18
C ASP A 140 8.90 -4.73 -9.39
N VAL A 141 8.75 -4.65 -8.07
CA VAL A 141 8.70 -5.80 -7.15
C VAL A 141 7.41 -5.88 -6.34
N SER A 142 6.47 -4.95 -6.54
CA SER A 142 5.18 -4.94 -5.87
C SER A 142 4.18 -5.86 -6.56
N ASP A 143 3.24 -6.41 -5.78
CA ASP A 143 2.19 -7.29 -6.25
C ASP A 143 0.94 -6.51 -6.63
N TRP A 144 0.67 -5.43 -5.90
CA TRP A 144 -0.50 -4.59 -6.07
C TRP A 144 -0.13 -3.10 -6.00
N ILE A 145 -0.93 -2.29 -6.67
CA ILE A 145 -0.84 -0.83 -6.58
C ILE A 145 -2.18 -0.24 -6.15
N PHE A 146 -2.17 0.64 -5.16
CA PHE A 146 -3.32 1.48 -4.86
C PHE A 146 -3.20 2.79 -5.63
N CYS A 147 -4.17 3.06 -6.48
CA CYS A 147 -4.06 4.06 -7.53
C CYS A 147 -5.20 5.08 -7.51
N LEU A 148 -4.86 6.36 -7.63
CA LEU A 148 -5.83 7.42 -7.93
C LEU A 148 -6.02 7.51 -9.44
N VAL A 149 -7.29 7.49 -9.88
CA VAL A 149 -7.65 7.56 -11.30
C VAL A 149 -8.75 8.58 -11.53
N ARG A 150 -8.81 9.13 -12.74
CA ARG A 150 -9.85 10.04 -13.19
C ARG A 150 -11.03 9.24 -13.74
N THR A 151 -12.13 9.18 -13.01
CA THR A 151 -13.38 8.52 -13.43
C THR A 151 -14.41 9.49 -14.00
N ASP A 152 -14.29 10.79 -13.70
CA ASP A 152 -15.12 11.84 -14.27
C ASP A 152 -14.25 13.04 -14.61
N SER A 153 -14.11 13.35 -15.91
CA SER A 153 -13.30 14.46 -16.42
C SER A 153 -14.01 15.82 -16.36
N ASP A 154 -15.33 15.79 -16.29
CA ASP A 154 -16.18 17.00 -16.34
C ASP A 154 -16.44 17.56 -14.94
N ALA A 155 -16.27 16.73 -13.91
CA ALA A 155 -16.41 17.14 -12.53
C ALA A 155 -15.28 18.09 -12.06
N PRO A 156 -15.51 18.90 -11.02
CA PRO A 156 -14.44 19.62 -10.35
C PRO A 156 -13.30 18.67 -9.97
N LYS A 157 -12.05 19.12 -10.08
CA LYS A 157 -10.86 18.25 -10.05
C LYS A 157 -10.78 17.30 -8.85
N HIS A 158 -11.33 17.66 -7.69
CA HIS A 158 -11.35 16.79 -6.50
C HIS A 158 -12.53 15.82 -6.46
N GLU A 159 -13.53 16.00 -7.32
CA GLU A 159 -14.80 15.26 -7.29
C GLU A 159 -14.92 14.17 -8.36
N GLY A 160 -14.00 14.15 -9.32
CA GLY A 160 -13.95 13.16 -10.40
C GLY A 160 -12.86 12.10 -10.24
N ILE A 161 -12.40 11.85 -9.01
CA ILE A 161 -11.31 10.91 -8.71
C ILE A 161 -11.85 9.69 -7.97
N SER A 162 -11.48 8.50 -8.41
CA SER A 162 -11.72 7.24 -7.73
C SER A 162 -10.41 6.59 -7.25
N PHE A 163 -10.52 5.68 -6.28
CA PHE A 163 -9.41 4.93 -5.70
C PHE A 163 -9.55 3.46 -6.07
N LEU A 164 -8.59 2.92 -6.83
CA LEU A 164 -8.61 1.55 -7.32
C LEU A 164 -7.45 0.73 -6.75
N LEU A 165 -7.72 -0.55 -6.49
CA LEU A 165 -6.73 -1.58 -6.19
C LEU A 165 -6.45 -2.35 -7.48
N ILE A 166 -5.23 -2.31 -7.99
CA ILE A 166 -4.85 -2.90 -9.28
C ILE A 166 -3.77 -3.95 -9.05
N ASP A 167 -3.97 -5.17 -9.55
CA ASP A 167 -2.93 -6.21 -9.55
C ASP A 167 -1.85 -5.83 -10.58
N MET A 168 -0.59 -5.75 -10.11
CA MET A 168 0.55 -5.41 -10.96
C MET A 168 0.90 -6.50 -11.98
N ALA A 169 0.31 -7.69 -11.85
CA ALA A 169 0.43 -8.77 -12.84
C ALA A 169 -0.62 -8.69 -13.96
N SER A 170 -1.57 -7.72 -13.89
CA SER A 170 -2.58 -7.54 -14.94
C SER A 170 -1.94 -7.22 -16.29
N GLU A 171 -2.52 -7.74 -17.37
CA GLU A 171 -2.14 -7.38 -18.73
C GLU A 171 -2.26 -5.86 -18.93
N GLY A 172 -1.26 -5.25 -19.59
CA GLY A 172 -1.19 -3.80 -19.81
C GLY A 172 -0.50 -3.01 -18.69
N VAL A 173 -0.14 -3.63 -17.56
CA VAL A 173 0.67 -2.97 -16.53
C VAL A 173 2.15 -3.14 -16.82
N THR A 174 2.88 -2.03 -16.83
CA THR A 174 4.36 -2.05 -16.97
C THR A 174 4.99 -1.11 -15.95
N ALA A 175 5.92 -1.62 -15.15
CA ALA A 175 6.76 -0.82 -14.26
C ALA A 175 8.17 -0.69 -14.86
N ARG A 176 8.68 0.55 -14.95
CA ARG A 176 10.03 0.85 -15.45
C ARG A 176 10.83 1.56 -14.38
N PRO A 177 11.94 0.96 -13.90
CA PRO A 177 12.80 1.58 -12.91
C PRO A 177 13.39 2.92 -13.36
N ILE A 178 13.40 3.92 -12.47
CA ILE A 178 14.05 5.22 -12.67
C ILE A 178 15.43 5.16 -12.02
N VAL A 179 16.49 5.20 -12.82
CA VAL A 179 17.86 5.19 -12.31
C VAL A 179 18.22 6.58 -11.82
N LEU A 180 18.49 6.71 -10.52
CA LEU A 180 18.96 7.95 -9.91
C LEU A 180 20.44 8.22 -10.19
N LEU A 181 20.90 9.45 -9.90
CA LEU A 181 22.32 9.81 -10.05
C LEU A 181 23.26 8.93 -9.20
N SER A 182 22.77 8.39 -8.08
CA SER A 182 23.49 7.42 -7.24
C SER A 182 23.64 6.03 -7.87
N GLY A 183 22.98 5.74 -8.99
CA GLY A 183 22.89 4.41 -9.60
C GLY A 183 21.78 3.53 -8.98
N ALA A 184 21.19 3.94 -7.86
CA ALA A 184 20.06 3.23 -7.27
C ALA A 184 18.77 3.49 -8.07
N SER A 185 17.79 2.58 -7.96
CA SER A 185 16.50 2.70 -8.64
C SER A 185 15.33 2.33 -7.71
N PRO A 186 15.09 3.14 -6.65
CA PRO A 186 14.02 2.86 -5.69
C PRO A 186 12.62 3.23 -6.21
N PHE A 187 12.54 3.93 -7.34
CA PHE A 187 11.31 4.44 -7.92
C PHE A 187 11.11 3.94 -9.35
N CYS A 188 9.85 3.85 -9.77
CA CYS A 188 9.47 3.48 -11.12
C CYS A 188 8.53 4.51 -11.75
N GLU A 189 8.51 4.51 -13.07
CA GLU A 189 7.35 4.90 -13.87
C GLU A 189 6.44 3.67 -13.98
N THR A 190 5.14 3.87 -13.82
CA THR A 190 4.15 2.78 -13.96
C THR A 190 3.15 3.16 -15.03
N PHE A 191 3.04 2.32 -16.06
CA PHE A 191 2.17 2.54 -17.21
C PHE A 191 0.97 1.59 -17.13
N PHE A 192 -0.18 2.11 -17.52
CA PHE A 192 -1.43 1.36 -17.70
C PHE A 192 -1.89 1.53 -19.14
N ASP A 193 -1.95 0.44 -19.89
CA ASP A 193 -2.39 0.41 -21.29
C ASP A 193 -3.65 -0.47 -21.40
N GLY A 194 -4.81 0.14 -21.21
CA GLY A 194 -6.08 -0.53 -21.29
C GLY A 194 -6.30 -1.60 -20.19
N VAL A 195 -5.71 -1.42 -19.01
CA VAL A 195 -5.76 -2.40 -17.92
C VAL A 195 -7.18 -2.58 -17.41
N ARG A 196 -7.68 -3.81 -17.42
CA ARG A 196 -9.01 -4.16 -16.89
C ARG A 196 -8.93 -4.37 -15.38
N VAL A 197 -9.73 -3.62 -14.64
CA VAL A 197 -9.78 -3.65 -13.18
C VAL A 197 -11.23 -3.85 -12.75
N PRO A 198 -11.58 -4.93 -12.05
CA PRO A 198 -12.94 -5.17 -11.58
C PRO A 198 -13.49 -3.99 -10.77
N ILE A 199 -14.76 -3.64 -10.96
CA ILE A 199 -15.42 -2.56 -10.20
C ILE A 199 -15.37 -2.86 -8.68
N THR A 200 -15.34 -4.12 -8.30
CA THR A 200 -15.18 -4.57 -6.91
C THR A 200 -13.85 -4.17 -6.28
N ASN A 201 -12.84 -3.83 -7.09
CA ASN A 201 -11.54 -3.33 -6.62
C ASN A 201 -11.53 -1.81 -6.38
N ARG A 202 -12.66 -1.13 -6.54
CA ARG A 202 -12.80 0.27 -6.15
C ARG A 202 -13.06 0.38 -4.65
N VAL A 203 -12.19 1.12 -3.97
CA VAL A 203 -12.38 1.45 -2.55
C VAL A 203 -13.28 2.67 -2.44
N HIS A 204 -14.30 2.59 -1.58
CA HIS A 204 -15.31 3.62 -1.38
C HIS A 204 -16.21 3.83 -2.63
N HIS A 205 -16.96 4.93 -2.66
CA HIS A 205 -17.84 5.27 -3.79
C HIS A 205 -17.03 5.85 -4.96
N GLU A 206 -17.56 5.66 -6.16
CA GLU A 206 -17.03 6.29 -7.37
C GLU A 206 -16.98 7.81 -7.20
N ASN A 207 -15.91 8.42 -7.72
CA ASN A 207 -15.64 9.85 -7.61
C ASN A 207 -15.40 10.37 -6.16
N LYS A 208 -15.22 9.46 -5.19
CA LYS A 208 -14.90 9.80 -3.79
C LYS A 208 -13.50 9.36 -3.35
N GLY A 209 -12.66 8.95 -4.30
CA GLY A 209 -11.29 8.52 -4.03
C GLY A 209 -10.41 9.61 -3.41
N TRP A 210 -10.74 10.89 -3.61
CA TRP A 210 -10.01 11.99 -2.98
C TRP A 210 -10.12 11.98 -1.44
N SER A 211 -11.25 11.52 -0.90
CA SER A 211 -11.42 11.36 0.56
C SER A 211 -10.49 10.27 1.10
N VAL A 212 -10.40 9.14 0.40
CA VAL A 212 -9.47 8.05 0.73
C VAL A 212 -8.02 8.54 0.64
N ALA A 213 -7.69 9.29 -0.42
CA ALA A 213 -6.35 9.84 -0.60
C ALA A 213 -5.93 10.78 0.55
N LYS A 214 -6.84 11.65 1.01
CA LYS A 214 -6.56 12.55 2.13
C LYS A 214 -6.29 11.80 3.43
N ALA A 215 -7.06 10.78 3.74
CA ALA A 215 -6.86 9.94 4.92
C ALA A 215 -5.50 9.23 4.84
N LEU A 216 -5.19 8.63 3.69
CA LEU A 216 -3.92 7.94 3.46
C LEU A 216 -2.71 8.88 3.61
N LEU A 217 -2.76 10.09 3.02
CA LEU A 217 -1.70 11.11 3.14
C LEU A 217 -1.53 11.60 4.59
N LEU A 218 -2.57 11.57 5.41
CA LEU A 218 -2.45 11.86 6.85
C LEU A 218 -1.62 10.80 7.57
N HIS A 219 -1.85 9.52 7.26
CA HIS A 219 -1.06 8.41 7.80
C HIS A 219 0.40 8.47 7.34
N GLU A 220 0.65 8.81 6.06
CA GLU A 220 1.99 9.03 5.52
C GLU A 220 2.75 10.12 6.29
N ARG A 221 2.13 11.27 6.55
CA ARG A 221 2.74 12.36 7.32
C ARG A 221 3.11 11.92 8.74
N THR A 222 2.26 11.14 9.39
CA THR A 222 2.52 10.62 10.73
C THR A 222 3.72 9.68 10.72
N MET A 223 3.84 8.84 9.71
CA MET A 223 4.98 7.94 9.51
C MET A 223 6.29 8.73 9.30
N LEU A 224 6.28 9.75 8.44
CA LEU A 224 7.45 10.59 8.14
C LEU A 224 7.88 11.46 9.33
N ALA A 225 6.93 11.86 10.18
CA ALA A 225 7.20 12.67 11.36
C ALA A 225 7.81 11.89 12.54
N GLY A 226 8.13 10.59 12.39
CA GLY A 226 8.78 9.78 13.41
C GLY A 226 7.83 9.09 14.36
N GLY A 227 6.73 8.55 13.83
CA GLY A 227 5.89 7.61 14.58
C GLY A 227 6.71 6.41 15.11
N PRO A 228 6.24 5.72 16.16
CA PRO A 228 6.95 4.60 16.78
C PRO A 228 7.20 3.50 15.73
N GLY A 229 8.44 3.30 15.34
CA GLY A 229 8.82 2.27 14.37
C GLY A 229 10.07 2.55 13.53
N ARG A 230 10.71 3.71 13.67
CA ARG A 230 11.98 3.94 12.99
C ARG A 230 13.10 3.36 13.85
N ALA A 231 13.76 2.30 13.35
CA ALA A 231 15.01 1.84 13.95
C ALA A 231 16.01 3.00 14.03
N PRO A 232 16.79 3.13 15.11
CA PRO A 232 17.85 4.12 15.17
C PRO A 232 18.86 3.82 14.05
N THR A 233 19.20 4.86 13.28
CA THR A 233 20.25 4.85 12.26
C THR A 233 21.61 4.68 12.92
#